data_ccbbeea7e26fbb120c748a050c694b43
#
_entry.id   ccbbeea7e26fbb120c748a050c694b43
#
_cell.length_a   1.000
_cell.length_b   1.000
_cell.length_c   1.000
_cell.angle_alpha   90.00
_cell.angle_beta   90.00
_cell.angle_gamma   90.00
#
_symmetry.space_group_name_H-M   'P 1'
#
loop_
_entity.id
_entity.type
_entity.pdbx_description
1 polymer ?
#
loop_
_entity_poly.entity_id
_entity_poly.type
_entity_poly.pdbx_seq_one_letter_code
_entity_poly.pdbx_strand_id
1 'polypeptide(L)'
;RYAAALRNYDILLMPTVPMKPQEIPPADCSISLYVQRAFEMIGNTAPFNGGLPAMNVPCGLSEGLPIGMMLVGPNYGEMKIYQAAHAFEQSGDWRTM
;
A
#
# COMPACT_ATOMS: atom_id res chain seq x y z
N ARG A 1 -6.30 -17.67 5.33
CA ARG A 1 -6.90 -16.62 6.16
C ARG A 1 -7.35 -15.44 5.33
N TYR A 2 -6.44 -14.82 4.58
CA TYR A 2 -6.82 -13.74 3.64
C TYR A 2 -7.65 -14.27 2.49
N ALA A 3 -7.35 -15.48 2.01
CA ALA A 3 -8.15 -16.11 0.97
C ALA A 3 -9.58 -16.35 1.42
N ALA A 4 -9.78 -16.69 2.70
CA ALA A 4 -11.13 -16.88 3.26
C ALA A 4 -11.92 -15.57 3.29
N ALA A 5 -11.28 -14.46 3.64
CA ALA A 5 -11.91 -13.14 3.59
C ALA A 5 -12.30 -12.77 2.16
N LEU A 6 -11.45 -13.07 1.19
CA LEU A 6 -11.68 -12.75 -0.22
C LEU A 6 -12.76 -13.59 -0.89
N ARG A 7 -13.29 -14.62 -0.23
CA ARG A 7 -14.48 -15.34 -0.71
C ARG A 7 -15.74 -14.48 -0.58
N ASN A 8 -15.78 -13.59 0.41
CA ASN A 8 -16.96 -12.77 0.70
C ASN A 8 -16.83 -11.34 0.16
N TYR A 9 -15.61 -10.92 -0.19
CA TYR A 9 -15.33 -9.58 -0.69
C TYR A 9 -14.47 -9.67 -1.94
N ASP A 10 -14.64 -8.74 -2.85
CA ASP A 10 -13.89 -8.73 -4.11
C ASP A 10 -12.45 -8.30 -3.92
N ILE A 11 -12.21 -7.33 -3.03
CA ILE A 11 -10.91 -6.72 -2.79
C ILE A 11 -10.80 -6.33 -1.33
N LEU A 12 -9.58 -6.45 -0.79
CA LEU A 12 -9.24 -5.86 0.51
C LEU A 12 -8.55 -4.53 0.26
N LEU A 13 -8.91 -3.52 1.04
CA LEU A 13 -8.39 -2.17 0.89
C LEU A 13 -7.78 -1.71 2.20
N MET A 14 -6.56 -1.18 2.15
CA MET A 14 -5.86 -0.70 3.33
C MET A 14 -4.78 0.31 2.95
N PRO A 15 -4.27 1.11 3.90
CA PRO A 15 -3.09 1.91 3.64
C PRO A 15 -1.91 0.99 3.27
N THR A 16 -1.11 1.39 2.29
CA THR A 16 0.03 0.57 1.86
C THR A 16 1.05 0.44 2.98
N VAL A 17 1.34 1.54 3.68
CA VAL A 17 2.24 1.55 4.82
C VAL A 17 1.54 2.12 6.03
N PRO A 18 1.94 1.73 7.26
CA PRO A 18 1.23 2.14 8.47
C PRO A 18 1.52 3.58 8.93
N MET A 19 2.32 4.32 8.18
CA MET A 19 2.74 5.66 8.57
C MET A 19 3.01 6.52 7.35
N LYS A 20 3.11 7.84 7.59
CA LYS A 20 3.52 8.78 6.55
C LYS A 20 4.98 8.55 6.15
N PRO A 21 5.40 9.00 4.96
CA PRO A 21 6.82 8.91 4.57
C PRO A 21 7.73 9.54 5.62
N GLN A 22 8.83 8.87 5.92
CA GLN A 22 9.81 9.31 6.90
C GLN A 22 11.01 9.95 6.22
N GLU A 23 11.76 10.74 6.99
CA GLU A 23 13.01 11.31 6.48
C GLU A 23 14.00 10.22 6.13
N ILE A 24 14.71 10.41 5.02
CA ILE A 24 15.80 9.52 4.64
C ILE A 24 16.92 9.68 5.67
N PRO A 25 17.45 8.59 6.26
CA PRO A 25 18.52 8.70 7.22
C PRO A 25 19.79 9.25 6.57
N PRO A 26 20.62 10.03 7.31
CA PRO A 26 21.87 10.53 6.76
C PRO A 26 22.80 9.38 6.32
N ALA A 27 23.66 9.64 5.35
CA ALA A 27 24.59 8.64 4.86
C ALA A 27 25.54 8.10 5.94
N ASP A 28 25.84 8.93 6.94
CA ASP A 28 26.71 8.60 8.07
C ASP A 28 25.93 8.19 9.33
N CYS A 29 24.66 7.85 9.21
CA CYS A 29 23.83 7.45 10.35
C CYS A 29 24.30 6.12 10.95
N SER A 30 23.89 5.86 12.21
CA SER A 30 24.17 4.59 12.85
C SER A 30 23.43 3.45 12.14
N ILE A 31 23.97 2.23 12.29
CA ILE A 31 23.31 1.02 11.76
C ILE A 31 21.92 0.86 12.39
N SER A 32 21.79 1.16 13.67
CA SER A 32 20.51 1.11 14.39
C SER A 32 19.45 2.01 13.74
N LEU A 33 19.80 3.24 13.41
CA LEU A 33 18.86 4.17 12.77
C LEU A 33 18.50 3.70 11.37
N TYR A 34 19.47 3.22 10.60
CA TYR A 34 19.23 2.72 9.25
C TYR A 34 18.26 1.53 9.26
N VAL A 35 18.49 0.57 10.15
CA VAL A 35 17.63 -0.62 10.29
C VAL A 35 16.23 -0.22 10.73
N GLN A 36 16.11 0.70 11.69
CA GLN A 36 14.82 1.21 12.13
C GLN A 36 14.04 1.81 10.97
N ARG A 37 14.66 2.70 10.17
CA ARG A 37 14.01 3.30 9.00
C ARG A 37 13.61 2.27 7.97
N ALA A 38 14.45 1.25 7.75
CA ALA A 38 14.18 0.21 6.76
C ALA A 38 12.97 -0.65 7.12
N PHE A 39 12.74 -0.92 8.41
CA PHE A 39 11.70 -1.87 8.83
C PHE A 39 10.41 -1.23 9.35
N GLU A 40 10.39 0.06 9.67
CA GLU A 40 9.20 0.65 10.28
C GLU A 40 7.99 0.75 9.35
N MET A 41 8.17 0.64 8.03
CA MET A 41 7.11 0.80 7.05
C MET A 41 6.60 -0.49 6.43
N ILE A 42 7.05 -1.67 6.88
CA ILE A 42 6.70 -2.94 6.22
C ILE A 42 5.45 -3.64 6.77
N GLY A 43 4.83 -3.10 7.82
CA GLY A 43 3.78 -3.80 8.56
C GLY A 43 2.59 -4.27 7.73
N ASN A 44 2.13 -3.47 6.77
CA ASN A 44 0.94 -3.80 5.97
C ASN A 44 1.27 -4.59 4.71
N THR A 45 2.50 -4.52 4.21
CA THR A 45 2.89 -5.19 2.97
C THR A 45 3.39 -6.60 3.18
N ALA A 46 4.03 -6.87 4.32
CA ALA A 46 4.62 -8.17 4.61
C ALA A 46 3.65 -9.36 4.51
N PRO A 47 2.38 -9.27 4.99
CA PRO A 47 1.45 -10.40 4.88
C PRO A 47 1.15 -10.84 3.47
N PHE A 48 1.35 -9.99 2.46
CA PHE A 48 0.97 -10.25 1.07
C PHE A 48 2.16 -10.64 0.19
N ASN A 49 3.36 -10.78 0.76
CA ASN A 49 4.54 -11.27 0.03
C ASN A 49 4.41 -12.74 -0.36
N GLY A 50 3.45 -13.45 0.21
CA GLY A 50 3.28 -14.88 0.03
C GLY A 50 2.37 -15.31 -1.13
N GLY A 51 1.97 -14.42 -2.01
CA GLY A 51 1.30 -14.86 -3.23
C GLY A 51 -0.02 -14.23 -3.61
N LEU A 52 -0.66 -13.43 -2.77
CA LEU A 52 -1.85 -12.69 -3.21
C LEU A 52 -1.42 -11.46 -4.02
N PRO A 53 -2.12 -11.15 -5.13
CA PRO A 53 -1.80 -9.96 -5.89
C PRO A 53 -2.18 -8.70 -5.11
N ALA A 54 -1.35 -7.68 -5.19
CA ALA A 54 -1.57 -6.41 -4.52
C ALA A 54 -1.05 -5.27 -5.40
N MET A 55 -1.72 -4.12 -5.34
CA MET A 55 -1.33 -2.93 -6.09
C MET A 55 -1.41 -1.71 -5.16
N ASN A 56 -0.42 -0.84 -5.26
CA ASN A 56 -0.46 0.45 -4.60
C ASN A 56 -0.94 1.51 -5.58
N VAL A 57 -1.90 2.32 -5.16
CA VAL A 57 -2.33 3.49 -5.95
C VAL A 57 -2.24 4.74 -5.07
N PRO A 58 -1.79 5.87 -5.62
CA PRO A 58 -1.80 7.12 -4.87
C PRO A 58 -3.25 7.56 -4.62
N CYS A 59 -3.55 7.98 -3.40
CA CYS A 59 -4.93 8.33 -3.03
C CYS A 59 -5.07 9.69 -2.36
N GLY A 60 -4.01 10.46 -2.28
CA GLY A 60 -4.07 11.79 -1.71
C GLY A 60 -2.74 12.24 -1.16
N LEU A 61 -2.75 13.39 -0.49
CA LEU A 61 -1.57 13.97 0.12
C LEU A 61 -1.81 14.18 1.60
N SER A 62 -0.76 14.04 2.40
CA SER A 62 -0.76 14.41 3.81
C SER A 62 0.49 15.23 4.06
N GLU A 63 0.30 16.48 4.50
CA GLU A 63 1.40 17.43 4.71
C GLU A 63 2.29 17.58 3.47
N GLY A 64 1.67 17.58 2.28
CA GLY A 64 2.38 17.70 1.00
C GLY A 64 3.04 16.43 0.50
N LEU A 65 2.96 15.32 1.26
CA LEU A 65 3.56 14.05 0.89
C LEU A 65 2.49 13.06 0.39
N PRO A 66 2.77 12.31 -0.68
CA PRO A 66 1.79 11.37 -1.23
C PRO A 66 1.52 10.20 -0.28
N ILE A 67 0.26 9.77 -0.27
CA ILE A 67 -0.21 8.62 0.51
C ILE A 67 -0.68 7.55 -0.46
N GLY A 68 -0.30 6.30 -0.18
CA GLY A 68 -0.68 5.16 -0.99
C GLY A 68 -1.80 4.33 -0.39
N MET A 69 -2.65 3.81 -1.26
CA MET A 69 -3.72 2.88 -0.91
C MET A 69 -3.39 1.53 -1.55
N MET A 70 -3.43 0.46 -0.76
CA MET A 70 -3.15 -0.87 -1.26
C MET A 70 -4.44 -1.62 -1.53
N LEU A 71 -4.54 -2.18 -2.75
CA LEU A 71 -5.64 -3.02 -3.17
C LEU A 71 -5.12 -4.46 -3.27
N VAL A 72 -5.74 -5.37 -2.52
CA VAL A 72 -5.35 -6.79 -2.50
C VAL A 72 -6.49 -7.62 -3.05
N GLY A 73 -6.19 -8.48 -4.02
CA GLY A 73 -7.17 -9.36 -4.63
C GLY A 73 -6.95 -10.83 -4.31
N PRO A 74 -7.89 -11.69 -4.72
CA PRO A 74 -7.73 -13.14 -4.60
C PRO A 74 -6.63 -13.64 -5.55
N ASN A 75 -6.21 -14.89 -5.40
CA ASN A 75 -5.25 -15.51 -6.30
C ASN A 75 -5.70 -15.33 -7.75
N TYR A 76 -4.80 -14.90 -8.62
CA TYR A 76 -5.06 -14.61 -10.03
C TYR A 76 -6.15 -13.56 -10.25
N GLY A 77 -6.42 -12.73 -9.24
CA GLY A 77 -7.43 -11.67 -9.29
C GLY A 77 -6.93 -10.31 -9.73
N GLU A 78 -5.84 -10.24 -10.49
CA GLU A 78 -5.25 -8.98 -10.96
C GLU A 78 -6.26 -8.12 -11.72
N MET A 79 -7.15 -8.73 -12.49
CA MET A 79 -8.15 -8.00 -13.26
C MET A 79 -9.11 -7.22 -12.34
N LYS A 80 -9.52 -7.81 -11.21
CA LYS A 80 -10.36 -7.13 -10.23
C LYS A 80 -9.66 -5.92 -9.64
N ILE A 81 -8.35 -6.05 -9.39
CA ILE A 81 -7.53 -4.96 -8.87
C ILE A 81 -7.44 -3.83 -9.88
N TYR A 82 -7.18 -4.14 -11.15
CA TYR A 82 -7.15 -3.15 -12.22
C TYR A 82 -8.48 -2.44 -12.39
N GLN A 83 -9.59 -3.17 -12.31
CA GLN A 83 -10.92 -2.57 -12.40
C GLN A 83 -11.17 -1.58 -11.26
N ALA A 84 -10.81 -1.96 -10.03
CA ALA A 84 -10.98 -1.09 -8.87
C ALA A 84 -10.06 0.13 -8.95
N ALA A 85 -8.81 -0.05 -9.33
CA ALA A 85 -7.85 1.04 -9.48
C ALA A 85 -8.28 2.02 -10.57
N HIS A 86 -8.76 1.51 -11.70
CA HIS A 86 -9.26 2.34 -12.79
C HIS A 86 -10.48 3.16 -12.35
N ALA A 87 -11.43 2.52 -11.66
CA ALA A 87 -12.60 3.23 -11.14
C ALA A 87 -12.19 4.35 -10.19
N PHE A 88 -11.20 4.11 -9.33
CA PHE A 88 -10.69 5.12 -8.43
C PHE A 88 -10.04 6.28 -9.19
N GLU A 89 -9.23 5.98 -10.20
CA GLU A 89 -8.62 7.03 -11.04
C GLU A 89 -9.67 7.91 -11.73
N GLN A 90 -10.77 7.30 -12.18
CA GLN A 90 -11.85 8.04 -12.84
C GLN A 90 -12.67 8.88 -11.87
N SER A 91 -12.56 8.65 -10.56
CA SER A 91 -13.31 9.41 -9.56
C SER A 91 -12.75 10.80 -9.30
N GLY A 92 -11.53 11.10 -9.75
CA GLY A 92 -10.92 12.41 -9.56
C GLY A 92 -9.40 12.38 -9.59
N ASP A 93 -8.80 13.55 -9.38
CA ASP A 93 -7.34 13.67 -9.32
C ASP A 93 -6.89 13.49 -7.87
N TRP A 94 -6.09 12.46 -7.60
CA TRP A 94 -5.60 12.17 -6.26
C TRP A 94 -4.80 13.33 -5.64
N ARG A 95 -4.22 14.18 -6.49
CA ARG A 95 -3.42 15.34 -6.02
C ARG A 95 -4.30 16.40 -5.34
N THR A 96 -5.59 16.37 -5.59
CA THR A 96 -6.55 17.33 -5.04
C THR A 96 -7.50 16.70 -4.02
N MET A 97 -7.32 15.45 -3.73
CA MET A 97 -8.13 14.72 -2.74
C MET A 97 -7.75 15.05 -1.32
#